data_b3523ae58e0cef3969519d141c6f1515
#
_entry.id   b3523ae58e0cef3969519d141c6f1515
#
_cell.length_a   1.000
_cell.length_b   1.000
_cell.length_c   1.000
_cell.angle_alpha   90.00
_cell.angle_beta   90.00
_cell.angle_gamma   90.00
#
_symmetry.space_group_name_H-M   'P 1'
#
loop_
_entity.id
_entity.type
_entity.pdbx_description
1 polymer ?
#
loop_
_entity_poly.entity_id
_entity_poly.type
_entity_poly.pdbx_seq_one_letter_code
_entity_poly.pdbx_strand_id
1 'polypeptide(L)'
;FRQGQESKIISYAHKINHGEHPSINSPLTEPQIWKDGTDCMFIDSGLGEHGKPNSEYPQWSSLRYGMDVVNMTKSLYIDIINKYHNTKDIQILIPMKISDLGTIRINDIIQEAVNPPAKGKSQIKLKDRTFRDGDKVIHTINNYDIEVFNGDIGWIQSIEEVSGTAEIKFGDDRVVKYKKIDMMELELAYAITCHKSQGSEFDCVILPIMSQYSRMLYRNLL
;
A
#
# COMPACT_ATOMS: atom_id res chain seq x y z
N PHE A 1 11.28 1.66 -20.60
CA PHE A 1 11.25 1.70 -19.13
C PHE A 1 10.72 3.05 -18.69
N ARG A 2 9.76 3.06 -17.76
CA ARG A 2 9.11 4.30 -17.28
C ARG A 2 9.96 5.08 -16.29
N GLN A 3 11.00 4.46 -15.73
CA GLN A 3 11.94 5.10 -14.81
C GLN A 3 13.27 5.40 -15.49
N GLY A 4 14.02 6.41 -14.99
CA GLY A 4 15.30 6.82 -15.55
C GLY A 4 16.34 5.69 -15.56
N GLN A 5 17.27 5.72 -16.53
CA GLN A 5 18.28 4.66 -16.71
C GLN A 5 19.20 4.44 -15.47
N GLU A 6 19.27 5.42 -14.57
CA GLU A 6 20.09 5.34 -13.34
C GLU A 6 19.32 4.77 -12.13
N SER A 7 18.05 4.41 -12.27
CA SER A 7 17.23 3.90 -11.17
C SER A 7 17.75 2.57 -10.65
N LYS A 8 17.98 2.48 -9.34
CA LYS A 8 18.33 1.24 -8.65
C LYS A 8 17.20 0.22 -8.73
N ILE A 9 15.94 0.65 -8.76
CA ILE A 9 14.77 -0.23 -8.91
C ILE A 9 14.90 -1.06 -10.18
N ILE A 10 15.21 -0.41 -11.32
CA ILE A 10 15.40 -1.12 -12.60
C ILE A 10 16.56 -2.10 -12.51
N SER A 11 17.71 -1.66 -11.98
CA SER A 11 18.90 -2.50 -11.85
C SER A 11 18.62 -3.73 -10.97
N TYR A 12 17.93 -3.54 -9.85
CA TYR A 12 17.60 -4.64 -8.95
C TYR A 12 16.57 -5.60 -9.56
N ALA A 13 15.54 -5.08 -10.23
CA ALA A 13 14.54 -5.88 -10.93
C ALA A 13 15.17 -6.76 -12.01
N HIS A 14 16.11 -6.21 -12.80
CA HIS A 14 16.85 -6.99 -13.79
C HIS A 14 17.68 -8.12 -13.15
N LYS A 15 18.42 -7.84 -12.09
CA LYS A 15 19.19 -8.86 -11.36
C LYS A 15 18.30 -9.98 -10.83
N ILE A 16 17.20 -9.63 -10.16
CA ILE A 16 16.24 -10.60 -9.64
C ILE A 16 15.68 -11.49 -10.78
N ASN A 17 15.28 -10.88 -11.89
CA ASN A 17 14.75 -11.61 -13.04
C ASN A 17 15.77 -12.60 -13.64
N HIS A 18 17.06 -12.27 -13.65
CA HIS A 18 18.14 -13.16 -14.06
C HIS A 18 18.55 -14.18 -12.98
N GLY A 19 17.93 -14.14 -11.80
CA GLY A 19 18.24 -15.04 -10.69
C GLY A 19 19.43 -14.64 -9.87
N GLU A 20 19.86 -13.40 -10.01
CA GLU A 20 20.92 -12.83 -9.19
C GLU A 20 20.31 -12.22 -7.90
N HIS A 21 21.12 -12.15 -6.84
CA HIS A 21 20.73 -11.52 -5.58
C HIS A 21 21.30 -10.11 -5.53
N PRO A 22 20.50 -9.05 -5.74
CA PRO A 22 21.01 -7.69 -5.62
C PRO A 22 21.32 -7.36 -4.15
N SER A 23 22.45 -6.69 -3.90
CA SER A 23 22.72 -6.07 -2.61
C SER A 23 21.92 -4.77 -2.52
N ILE A 24 20.74 -4.83 -1.89
CA ILE A 24 19.89 -3.66 -1.69
C ILE A 24 20.33 -2.97 -0.40
N ASN A 25 20.59 -1.67 -0.48
CA ASN A 25 20.99 -0.88 0.66
C ASN A 25 19.93 -0.91 1.77
N SER A 26 20.38 -1.06 3.01
CA SER A 26 19.51 -1.11 4.18
C SER A 26 19.86 0.02 5.14
N PRO A 27 18.87 0.71 5.70
CA PRO A 27 19.12 1.66 6.78
C PRO A 27 19.74 1.04 8.02
N LEU A 28 19.73 -0.29 8.16
CA LEU A 28 20.43 -1.01 9.22
C LEU A 28 21.94 -0.89 9.08
N THR A 29 22.45 -0.99 7.86
CA THR A 29 23.90 -0.88 7.56
C THR A 29 24.31 0.54 7.20
N GLU A 30 23.39 1.32 6.63
CA GLU A 30 23.58 2.68 6.14
C GLU A 30 22.46 3.62 6.65
N PRO A 31 22.47 4.04 7.93
CA PRO A 31 21.37 4.80 8.53
C PRO A 31 21.04 6.11 7.80
N GLN A 32 21.99 6.69 7.08
CA GLN A 32 21.79 7.95 6.37
C GLN A 32 20.81 7.83 5.21
N ILE A 33 20.68 6.66 4.57
CA ILE A 33 19.78 6.50 3.42
C ILE A 33 18.32 6.78 3.78
N TRP A 34 17.93 6.60 5.04
CA TRP A 34 16.60 6.96 5.51
C TRP A 34 16.36 8.48 5.48
N LYS A 35 17.41 9.27 5.73
CA LYS A 35 17.36 10.74 5.74
C LYS A 35 17.56 11.32 4.35
N ASP A 36 18.58 10.85 3.66
CA ASP A 36 19.03 11.39 2.38
C ASP A 36 18.14 10.92 1.22
N GLY A 37 17.41 9.83 1.44
CA GLY A 37 16.56 9.18 0.43
C GLY A 37 17.36 8.28 -0.51
N THR A 38 16.66 7.34 -1.09
CA THR A 38 17.12 6.48 -2.19
C THR A 38 15.86 5.98 -2.90
N ASP A 39 15.98 5.63 -4.16
CA ASP A 39 14.85 5.08 -4.93
C ASP A 39 14.48 3.64 -4.54
N CYS A 40 15.37 2.92 -3.85
CA CYS A 40 15.08 1.57 -3.35
C CYS A 40 15.91 1.26 -2.10
N MET A 41 15.26 0.76 -1.05
CA MET A 41 15.91 0.30 0.16
C MET A 41 15.27 -0.98 0.70
N PHE A 42 16.04 -1.79 1.38
CA PHE A 42 15.56 -2.98 2.10
C PHE A 42 15.40 -2.65 3.59
N ILE A 43 14.18 -2.81 4.09
CA ILE A 43 13.87 -2.65 5.51
C ILE A 43 13.74 -4.04 6.12
N ASP A 44 14.70 -4.43 6.95
CA ASP A 44 14.64 -5.68 7.68
C ASP A 44 13.59 -5.59 8.80
N SER A 45 12.80 -6.65 9.00
CA SER A 45 11.83 -6.71 10.10
C SER A 45 12.48 -6.73 11.49
N GLY A 46 13.77 -6.98 11.58
CA GLY A 46 14.50 -7.08 12.83
C GLY A 46 14.12 -8.29 13.67
N LEU A 47 13.43 -9.26 13.09
CA LEU A 47 13.16 -10.54 13.73
C LEU A 47 14.32 -11.48 13.44
N GLY A 48 15.06 -11.86 14.48
CA GLY A 48 16.07 -12.91 14.42
C GLY A 48 15.46 -14.30 14.23
N GLU A 49 16.28 -15.33 14.29
CA GLU A 49 15.83 -16.72 14.27
C GLU A 49 14.70 -16.93 15.31
N HIS A 50 13.68 -17.68 14.91
CA HIS A 50 12.48 -17.95 15.73
C HIS A 50 11.59 -16.75 16.07
N GLY A 51 11.64 -15.65 15.28
CA GLY A 51 10.73 -14.51 15.46
C GLY A 51 10.99 -13.67 16.71
N LYS A 52 12.15 -13.80 17.35
CA LYS A 52 12.54 -12.94 18.47
C LYS A 52 13.15 -11.62 17.98
N PRO A 53 12.89 -10.51 18.70
CA PRO A 53 13.54 -9.25 18.37
C PRO A 53 15.08 -9.37 18.40
N ASN A 54 15.76 -8.82 17.42
CA ASN A 54 17.20 -8.71 17.44
C ASN A 54 17.59 -7.44 18.21
N SER A 55 18.27 -7.59 19.36
CA SER A 55 18.67 -6.48 20.22
C SER A 55 19.78 -5.61 19.62
N GLU A 56 20.42 -6.06 18.55
CA GLU A 56 21.54 -5.35 17.90
C GLU A 56 21.09 -4.27 16.91
N TYR A 57 19.78 -4.20 16.58
CA TYR A 57 19.29 -3.21 15.63
C TYR A 57 19.31 -1.79 16.21
N PRO A 58 19.88 -0.82 15.49
CA PRO A 58 19.96 0.55 15.95
C PRO A 58 18.60 1.23 15.96
N GLN A 59 18.36 2.05 16.96
CA GLN A 59 17.17 2.91 17.11
C GLN A 59 17.39 4.24 16.36
N TRP A 60 17.33 4.24 15.03
CA TRP A 60 17.62 5.43 14.22
C TRP A 60 16.42 6.03 13.49
N SER A 61 15.26 5.42 13.59
CA SER A 61 13.99 5.93 13.01
C SER A 61 12.82 5.64 13.95
N SER A 62 11.63 6.10 13.59
CA SER A 62 10.38 5.71 14.25
C SER A 62 10.02 4.24 14.03
N LEU A 63 10.64 3.59 13.06
CA LEU A 63 10.52 2.15 12.86
C LEU A 63 11.00 1.40 14.09
N ARG A 64 10.18 0.49 14.54
CA ARG A 64 10.48 -0.35 15.71
C ARG A 64 10.84 -1.73 15.23
N TYR A 65 12.12 -2.02 15.20
CA TYR A 65 12.60 -3.34 14.90
C TYR A 65 12.09 -4.37 15.92
N GLY A 66 11.87 -5.58 15.46
CA GLY A 66 11.30 -6.65 16.26
C GLY A 66 9.77 -6.67 16.28
N MET A 67 9.11 -5.76 15.54
CA MET A 67 7.68 -5.84 15.29
C MET A 67 7.39 -6.92 14.24
N ASP A 68 6.18 -7.50 14.31
CA ASP A 68 5.71 -8.33 13.21
C ASP A 68 5.57 -7.49 11.91
N VAL A 69 5.62 -8.16 10.76
CA VAL A 69 5.65 -7.48 9.46
C VAL A 69 4.39 -6.65 9.20
N VAL A 70 3.26 -7.01 9.78
CA VAL A 70 2.01 -6.23 9.66
C VAL A 70 2.16 -4.89 10.37
N ASN A 71 2.61 -4.91 11.64
CA ASN A 71 2.84 -3.70 12.40
C ASN A 71 3.95 -2.85 11.79
N MET A 72 4.99 -3.48 11.28
CA MET A 72 6.06 -2.80 10.58
C MET A 72 5.57 -2.12 9.31
N THR A 73 4.79 -2.82 8.49
CA THR A 73 4.19 -2.25 7.27
C THR A 73 3.31 -1.04 7.60
N LYS A 74 2.50 -1.15 8.67
CA LYS A 74 1.68 -0.03 9.17
C LYS A 74 2.55 1.15 9.62
N SER A 75 3.56 0.92 10.43
CA SER A 75 4.44 1.98 10.92
C SER A 75 5.18 2.66 9.77
N LEU A 76 5.71 1.89 8.84
CA LEU A 76 6.39 2.41 7.66
C LEU A 76 5.46 3.26 6.79
N TYR A 77 4.22 2.83 6.58
CA TYR A 77 3.22 3.60 5.84
C TYR A 77 2.97 4.97 6.50
N ILE A 78 2.79 4.99 7.83
CA ILE A 78 2.58 6.22 8.61
C ILE A 78 3.83 7.12 8.56
N ASP A 79 5.02 6.55 8.72
CA ASP A 79 6.28 7.30 8.70
C ASP A 79 6.54 7.95 7.35
N ILE A 80 6.20 7.27 6.24
CA ILE A 80 6.32 7.82 4.89
C ILE A 80 5.33 8.97 4.70
N ILE A 81 4.07 8.85 5.13
CA ILE A 81 3.10 9.95 5.11
C ILE A 81 3.65 11.16 5.86
N ASN A 82 4.16 10.97 7.07
CA ASN A 82 4.68 12.04 7.92
C ASN A 82 5.92 12.69 7.31
N LYS A 83 6.79 11.90 6.68
CA LYS A 83 8.03 12.39 6.08
C LYS A 83 7.78 13.24 4.83
N TYR A 84 6.87 12.81 3.98
CA TYR A 84 6.66 13.42 2.67
C TYR A 84 5.45 14.35 2.60
N HIS A 85 4.69 14.49 3.70
CA HIS A 85 3.56 15.42 3.93
C HIS A 85 2.45 15.46 2.87
N ASN A 86 2.57 14.78 1.75
CA ASN A 86 1.65 14.92 0.62
C ASN A 86 1.59 13.72 -0.32
N THR A 87 2.09 12.57 0.07
CA THR A 87 2.02 11.42 -0.80
C THR A 87 0.65 10.74 -0.69
N LYS A 88 -0.30 11.28 -1.45
CA LYS A 88 -1.53 10.55 -1.75
C LYS A 88 -1.26 9.25 -2.48
N ASP A 89 -0.01 9.05 -2.92
CA ASP A 89 0.37 7.97 -3.82
C ASP A 89 1.39 6.98 -3.24
N ILE A 90 1.19 6.67 -1.95
CA ILE A 90 1.85 5.52 -1.34
C ILE A 90 1.01 4.28 -1.62
N GLN A 91 1.64 3.21 -2.07
CA GLN A 91 0.95 1.97 -2.37
C GLN A 91 1.62 0.77 -1.69
N ILE A 92 0.84 -0.01 -0.95
CA ILE A 92 1.29 -1.31 -0.45
C ILE A 92 0.92 -2.35 -1.48
N LEU A 93 1.90 -3.15 -1.95
CA LEU A 93 1.67 -4.24 -2.89
C LEU A 93 1.82 -5.58 -2.18
N ILE A 94 0.80 -6.42 -2.30
CA ILE A 94 0.73 -7.73 -1.64
C ILE A 94 0.32 -8.77 -2.68
N PRO A 95 0.95 -9.97 -2.73
CA PRO A 95 0.59 -10.96 -3.73
C PRO A 95 -0.75 -11.67 -3.46
N MET A 96 -1.31 -11.57 -2.24
CA MET A 96 -2.48 -12.32 -1.79
C MET A 96 -3.62 -11.40 -1.35
N LYS A 97 -4.87 -11.79 -1.63
CA LYS A 97 -6.06 -11.06 -1.17
C LYS A 97 -6.51 -11.49 0.22
N ILE A 98 -6.57 -12.80 0.44
CA ILE A 98 -7.13 -13.42 1.65
C ILE A 98 -6.00 -14.13 2.40
N SER A 99 -5.65 -13.64 3.56
CA SER A 99 -4.79 -14.26 4.57
C SER A 99 -4.62 -13.26 5.72
N ASP A 100 -3.94 -13.63 6.79
CA ASP A 100 -3.54 -12.69 7.87
C ASP A 100 -2.71 -11.51 7.35
N LEU A 101 -2.11 -11.65 6.19
CA LEU A 101 -1.28 -10.67 5.51
C LEU A 101 -1.80 -10.38 4.08
N GLY A 102 -3.08 -10.68 3.85
CA GLY A 102 -3.77 -10.33 2.60
C GLY A 102 -4.17 -8.85 2.55
N THR A 103 -4.49 -8.39 1.34
CA THR A 103 -4.87 -6.97 1.15
C THR A 103 -6.08 -6.57 1.98
N ILE A 104 -7.04 -7.47 2.21
CA ILE A 104 -8.24 -7.16 3.01
C ILE A 104 -7.83 -6.72 4.42
N ARG A 105 -7.08 -7.58 5.14
CA ARG A 105 -6.68 -7.30 6.51
C ARG A 105 -5.73 -6.09 6.62
N ILE A 106 -4.80 -5.96 5.70
CA ILE A 106 -3.89 -4.82 5.69
C ILE A 106 -4.64 -3.51 5.43
N ASN A 107 -5.62 -3.51 4.54
CA ASN A 107 -6.46 -2.34 4.29
C ASN A 107 -7.21 -1.90 5.55
N ASP A 108 -7.81 -2.83 6.30
CA ASP A 108 -8.50 -2.52 7.56
C ASP A 108 -7.55 -1.90 8.58
N ILE A 109 -6.35 -2.50 8.74
CA ILE A 109 -5.34 -2.02 9.68
C ILE A 109 -4.83 -0.62 9.31
N ILE A 110 -4.58 -0.37 8.03
CA ILE A 110 -4.11 0.94 7.57
C ILE A 110 -5.24 1.96 7.67
N GLN A 111 -6.46 1.63 7.25
CA GLN A 111 -7.61 2.52 7.40
C GLN A 111 -7.80 2.99 8.85
N GLU A 112 -7.80 2.06 9.82
CA GLU A 112 -7.92 2.39 11.24
C GLU A 112 -6.77 3.28 11.75
N ALA A 113 -5.59 3.15 11.16
CA ALA A 113 -4.43 3.93 11.57
C ALA A 113 -4.40 5.34 10.99
N VAL A 114 -4.81 5.51 9.72
CA VAL A 114 -4.67 6.80 9.01
C VAL A 114 -5.99 7.51 8.78
N ASN A 115 -7.11 6.78 8.82
CA ASN A 115 -8.46 7.29 8.60
C ASN A 115 -9.47 6.70 9.60
N PRO A 116 -9.22 6.82 10.94
CA PRO A 116 -10.13 6.29 11.95
C PRO A 116 -11.49 7.00 11.90
N PRO A 117 -12.55 6.37 12.45
CA PRO A 117 -13.82 7.04 12.60
C PRO A 117 -13.67 8.27 13.50
N ALA A 118 -14.34 9.36 13.12
CA ALA A 118 -14.29 10.62 13.85
C ALA A 118 -15.64 11.32 13.82
N LYS A 119 -15.90 12.16 14.82
CA LYS A 119 -17.14 12.97 14.85
C LYS A 119 -17.19 13.89 13.64
N GLY A 120 -18.27 13.82 12.88
CA GLY A 120 -18.49 14.63 11.67
C GLY A 120 -17.88 14.03 10.39
N LYS A 121 -17.29 12.85 10.47
CA LYS A 121 -16.84 12.08 9.31
C LYS A 121 -17.91 11.05 8.94
N SER A 122 -18.42 11.14 7.73
CA SER A 122 -19.42 10.19 7.24
C SER A 122 -18.80 8.84 6.91
N GLN A 123 -19.58 7.79 7.13
CA GLN A 123 -19.18 6.43 6.80
C GLN A 123 -20.36 5.59 6.35
N ILE A 124 -20.09 4.58 5.54
CA ILE A 124 -21.08 3.61 5.10
C ILE A 124 -20.53 2.19 5.24
N LYS A 125 -21.35 1.31 5.84
CA LYS A 125 -21.03 -0.11 5.90
C LYS A 125 -21.78 -0.87 4.81
N LEU A 126 -21.04 -1.54 3.95
CA LEU A 126 -21.55 -2.37 2.87
C LEU A 126 -21.01 -3.80 3.00
N LYS A 127 -21.87 -4.73 3.39
CA LYS A 127 -21.51 -6.12 3.70
C LYS A 127 -20.42 -6.19 4.79
N ASP A 128 -19.21 -6.56 4.39
CA ASP A 128 -18.04 -6.79 5.23
C ASP A 128 -17.05 -5.60 5.22
N ARG A 129 -17.38 -4.51 4.50
CA ARG A 129 -16.52 -3.35 4.31
C ARG A 129 -17.14 -2.10 4.88
N THR A 130 -16.32 -1.25 5.46
CA THR A 130 -16.70 0.10 5.89
C THR A 130 -15.88 1.10 5.10
N PHE A 131 -16.57 2.03 4.44
CA PHE A 131 -15.94 3.15 3.75
C PHE A 131 -16.18 4.43 4.54
N ARG A 132 -15.19 5.32 4.55
CA ARG A 132 -15.21 6.61 5.25
C ARG A 132 -14.81 7.72 4.30
N ASP A 133 -15.25 8.93 4.57
CA ASP A 133 -14.71 10.12 3.91
C ASP A 133 -13.18 10.12 4.01
N GLY A 134 -12.50 10.36 2.89
CA GLY A 134 -11.05 10.36 2.81
C GLY A 134 -10.40 9.00 2.53
N ASP A 135 -11.15 7.91 2.43
CA ASP A 135 -10.59 6.60 2.10
C ASP A 135 -10.03 6.54 0.68
N LYS A 136 -8.90 5.87 0.53
CA LYS A 136 -8.35 5.44 -0.75
C LYS A 136 -9.06 4.17 -1.21
N VAL A 137 -9.62 4.16 -2.42
CA VAL A 137 -10.42 3.06 -2.96
C VAL A 137 -9.98 2.70 -4.37
N ILE A 138 -10.27 1.46 -4.76
CA ILE A 138 -10.06 0.94 -6.12
C ILE A 138 -11.36 0.38 -6.66
N HIS A 139 -11.66 0.70 -7.91
CA HIS A 139 -12.77 0.10 -8.65
C HIS A 139 -12.38 -1.28 -9.15
N THR A 140 -13.29 -2.26 -9.03
CA THR A 140 -12.91 -3.67 -9.21
C THR A 140 -13.44 -4.33 -10.46
N ILE A 141 -14.34 -3.66 -11.19
CA ILE A 141 -14.93 -4.10 -12.47
C ILE A 141 -15.05 -2.90 -13.40
N ASN A 142 -15.30 -3.13 -14.69
CA ASN A 142 -15.59 -2.02 -15.59
C ASN A 142 -17.05 -1.59 -15.44
N ASN A 143 -17.29 -0.32 -15.20
CA ASN A 143 -18.61 0.28 -15.13
C ASN A 143 -18.71 1.43 -16.16
N TYR A 144 -19.30 1.11 -17.30
CA TYR A 144 -19.39 2.04 -18.43
C TYR A 144 -20.44 3.15 -18.20
N ASP A 145 -21.39 2.96 -17.29
CA ASP A 145 -22.42 3.95 -17.00
C ASP A 145 -21.87 5.17 -16.27
N ILE A 146 -20.84 4.98 -15.47
CA ILE A 146 -20.13 6.02 -14.74
C ILE A 146 -18.70 6.25 -15.25
N GLU A 147 -18.33 5.60 -16.33
CA GLU A 147 -17.02 5.70 -17.00
C GLU A 147 -15.83 5.43 -16.07
N VAL A 148 -15.94 4.39 -15.21
CA VAL A 148 -14.87 3.95 -14.31
C VAL A 148 -14.48 2.51 -14.64
N PHE A 149 -13.20 2.22 -14.61
CA PHE A 149 -12.66 0.96 -15.06
C PHE A 149 -12.00 0.17 -13.93
N ASN A 150 -11.92 -1.13 -14.13
CA ASN A 150 -11.22 -2.01 -13.20
C ASN A 150 -9.76 -1.59 -13.04
N GLY A 151 -9.38 -1.29 -11.81
CA GLY A 151 -8.05 -0.79 -11.47
C GLY A 151 -7.97 0.71 -11.22
N ASP A 152 -9.02 1.49 -11.55
CA ASP A 152 -9.05 2.92 -11.27
C ASP A 152 -9.02 3.16 -9.76
N ILE A 153 -8.03 3.96 -9.32
CA ILE A 153 -7.83 4.32 -7.92
C ILE A 153 -8.29 5.76 -7.69
N GLY A 154 -9.06 5.96 -6.62
CA GLY A 154 -9.57 7.27 -6.24
C GLY A 154 -9.65 7.44 -4.72
N TRP A 155 -10.12 8.62 -4.31
CA TRP A 155 -10.34 8.99 -2.91
C TRP A 155 -11.78 9.42 -2.71
N ILE A 156 -12.41 8.88 -1.67
CA ILE A 156 -13.77 9.29 -1.28
C ILE A 156 -13.71 10.73 -0.76
N GLN A 157 -14.39 11.63 -1.44
CA GLN A 157 -14.49 13.04 -1.04
C GLN A 157 -15.59 13.24 -0.01
N SER A 158 -16.73 12.59 -0.21
CA SER A 158 -17.88 12.68 0.68
C SER A 158 -18.78 11.45 0.56
N ILE A 159 -19.43 11.10 1.66
CA ILE A 159 -20.44 10.07 1.74
C ILE A 159 -21.73 10.70 2.28
N GLU A 160 -22.84 10.48 1.57
CA GLU A 160 -24.18 10.80 2.05
C GLU A 160 -24.80 9.51 2.64
N GLU A 161 -24.80 9.41 3.96
CA GLU A 161 -25.19 8.17 4.66
C GLU A 161 -26.65 7.78 4.43
N VAL A 162 -27.55 8.78 4.32
CA VAL A 162 -29.00 8.57 4.17
C VAL A 162 -29.31 7.95 2.81
N SER A 163 -28.79 8.51 1.73
CA SER A 163 -28.98 8.00 0.38
C SER A 163 -28.06 6.83 0.05
N GLY A 164 -26.98 6.68 0.79
CA GLY A 164 -25.93 5.70 0.52
C GLY A 164 -25.11 6.02 -0.73
N THR A 165 -25.00 7.30 -1.09
CA THR A 165 -24.22 7.78 -2.24
C THR A 165 -22.86 8.31 -1.78
N ALA A 166 -21.88 8.32 -2.69
CA ALA A 166 -20.56 8.90 -2.44
C ALA A 166 -20.05 9.66 -3.65
N GLU A 167 -19.18 10.62 -3.43
CA GLU A 167 -18.38 11.27 -4.47
C GLU A 167 -16.94 10.81 -4.36
N ILE A 168 -16.38 10.33 -5.46
CA ILE A 168 -15.02 9.78 -5.53
C ILE A 168 -14.21 10.59 -6.54
N LYS A 169 -13.07 11.10 -6.11
CA LYS A 169 -12.12 11.81 -6.94
C LYS A 169 -11.03 10.86 -7.41
N PHE A 170 -10.84 10.76 -8.71
CA PHE A 170 -9.78 9.99 -9.36
C PHE A 170 -8.54 10.86 -9.66
N GLY A 171 -7.44 10.22 -10.06
CA GLY A 171 -6.15 10.88 -10.22
C GLY A 171 -6.08 11.93 -11.33
N ASP A 172 -7.03 11.93 -12.25
CA ASP A 172 -7.22 12.92 -13.33
C ASP A 172 -8.09 14.12 -12.91
N ASP A 173 -8.29 14.31 -11.60
CA ASP A 173 -9.18 15.30 -11.00
C ASP A 173 -10.68 15.09 -11.28
N ARG A 174 -11.04 14.03 -11.97
CA ARG A 174 -12.42 13.66 -12.27
C ARG A 174 -13.14 13.23 -10.99
N VAL A 175 -14.29 13.84 -10.71
CA VAL A 175 -15.16 13.47 -9.59
C VAL A 175 -16.38 12.72 -10.13
N VAL A 176 -16.57 11.52 -9.62
CA VAL A 176 -17.67 10.63 -10.03
C VAL A 176 -18.59 10.37 -8.85
N LYS A 177 -19.89 10.49 -9.11
CA LYS A 177 -20.93 10.21 -8.12
C LYS A 177 -21.33 8.73 -8.18
N TYR A 178 -21.14 8.04 -7.06
CA TYR A 178 -21.49 6.63 -6.87
C TYR A 178 -22.84 6.49 -6.18
N LYS A 179 -23.70 5.64 -6.74
CA LYS A 179 -24.88 5.14 -6.02
C LYS A 179 -24.47 3.99 -5.11
N LYS A 180 -25.32 3.62 -4.18
CA LYS A 180 -25.07 2.51 -3.25
C LYS A 180 -24.71 1.20 -3.96
N ILE A 181 -25.32 0.95 -5.12
CA ILE A 181 -25.02 -0.25 -5.91
C ILE A 181 -23.61 -0.21 -6.50
N ASP A 182 -23.19 0.95 -7.01
CA ASP A 182 -21.87 1.14 -7.60
C ASP A 182 -20.77 1.04 -6.54
N MET A 183 -21.06 1.47 -5.31
CA MET A 183 -20.11 1.33 -4.18
C MET A 183 -19.81 -0.13 -3.82
N MET A 184 -20.64 -1.09 -4.22
CA MET A 184 -20.35 -2.51 -4.02
C MET A 184 -19.20 -3.00 -4.90
N GLU A 185 -18.85 -2.25 -5.94
CA GLU A 185 -17.75 -2.51 -6.87
C GLU A 185 -16.40 -1.95 -6.37
N LEU A 186 -16.40 -1.29 -5.21
CA LEU A 186 -15.21 -0.71 -4.61
C LEU A 186 -14.55 -1.66 -3.61
N GLU A 187 -13.25 -1.54 -3.49
CA GLU A 187 -12.44 -2.06 -2.38
C GLU A 187 -11.58 -0.95 -1.80
N LEU A 188 -11.17 -1.06 -0.53
CA LEU A 188 -10.12 -0.19 0.02
C LEU A 188 -8.81 -0.44 -0.73
N ALA A 189 -8.02 0.60 -0.93
CA ALA A 189 -6.84 0.57 -1.79
C ALA A 189 -5.55 1.09 -1.15
N TYR A 190 -5.45 1.11 0.17
CA TYR A 190 -4.16 1.33 0.83
C TYR A 190 -3.17 0.21 0.50
N ALA A 191 -3.68 -1.03 0.40
CA ALA A 191 -2.99 -2.19 -0.12
C ALA A 191 -3.77 -2.82 -1.28
N ILE A 192 -3.10 -3.12 -2.39
CA ILE A 192 -3.67 -3.81 -3.54
C ILE A 192 -2.82 -5.02 -3.92
N THR A 193 -3.38 -5.91 -4.73
CA THR A 193 -2.59 -7.04 -5.22
C THR A 193 -1.62 -6.60 -6.33
N CYS A 194 -0.46 -7.28 -6.41
CA CYS A 194 0.52 -7.01 -7.47
C CYS A 194 -0.11 -7.07 -8.88
N HIS A 195 -1.09 -7.95 -9.11
CA HIS A 195 -1.81 -8.01 -10.40
C HIS A 195 -2.63 -6.75 -10.68
N LYS A 196 -3.26 -6.18 -9.65
CA LYS A 196 -4.06 -4.95 -9.80
C LYS A 196 -3.20 -3.70 -9.99
N SER A 197 -1.92 -3.76 -9.61
CA SER A 197 -0.98 -2.65 -9.80
C SER A 197 -0.37 -2.59 -11.20
N GLN A 198 -0.55 -3.62 -12.01
CA GLN A 198 0.01 -3.67 -13.35
C GLN A 198 -0.52 -2.52 -14.23
N GLY A 199 0.38 -1.74 -14.76
CA GLY A 199 0.04 -0.55 -15.56
C GLY A 199 -0.13 0.74 -14.77
N SER A 200 -0.12 0.67 -13.43
CA SER A 200 -0.15 1.85 -12.55
C SER A 200 1.26 2.30 -12.17
N GLU A 201 1.38 3.58 -11.83
CA GLU A 201 2.61 4.19 -11.31
C GLU A 201 2.30 4.79 -9.93
N PHE A 202 3.24 4.68 -8.99
CA PHE A 202 3.10 5.19 -7.63
C PHE A 202 4.38 5.92 -7.23
N ASP A 203 4.26 7.01 -6.49
CA ASP A 203 5.41 7.77 -5.98
C ASP A 203 6.23 6.95 -4.99
N CYS A 204 5.57 6.11 -4.20
CA CYS A 204 6.21 5.25 -3.23
C CYS A 204 5.50 3.88 -3.14
N VAL A 205 6.29 2.81 -3.20
CA VAL A 205 5.79 1.44 -3.06
C VAL A 205 6.39 0.79 -1.82
N ILE A 206 5.52 0.21 -1.00
CA ILE A 206 5.90 -0.68 0.10
C ILE A 206 5.60 -2.10 -0.34
N LEU A 207 6.63 -2.94 -0.41
CA LEU A 207 6.52 -4.33 -0.82
C LEU A 207 6.92 -5.26 0.34
N PRO A 208 5.98 -5.75 1.15
CA PRO A 208 6.26 -6.74 2.17
C PRO A 208 6.65 -8.07 1.52
N ILE A 209 7.83 -8.60 1.84
CA ILE A 209 8.32 -9.89 1.33
C ILE A 209 8.39 -10.85 2.51
N MET A 210 7.67 -11.97 2.41
CA MET A 210 7.54 -12.91 3.52
C MET A 210 7.49 -14.36 3.05
N SER A 211 7.99 -15.27 3.91
CA SER A 211 8.01 -16.70 3.60
C SER A 211 6.63 -17.30 3.30
N GLN A 212 5.57 -16.78 3.91
CA GLN A 212 4.19 -17.26 3.62
C GLN A 212 3.73 -16.92 2.19
N TYR A 213 4.40 -15.99 1.51
CA TYR A 213 4.13 -15.71 0.09
C TYR A 213 4.94 -16.60 -0.85
N SER A 214 5.73 -17.56 -0.35
CA SER A 214 6.70 -18.35 -1.14
C SER A 214 6.11 -18.96 -2.41
N ARG A 215 4.84 -19.38 -2.39
CA ARG A 215 4.13 -19.91 -3.56
C ARG A 215 3.79 -18.86 -4.61
N MET A 216 3.85 -17.57 -4.27
CA MET A 216 3.51 -16.44 -5.13
C MET A 216 4.73 -15.57 -5.47
N LEU A 217 5.87 -15.80 -4.81
CA LEU A 217 7.10 -15.04 -5.04
C LEU A 217 7.88 -15.64 -6.21
N TYR A 218 7.38 -15.42 -7.42
CA TYR A 218 8.11 -15.72 -8.64
C TYR A 218 8.99 -14.53 -9.02
N ARG A 219 10.13 -14.81 -9.69
CA ARG A 219 11.08 -13.76 -10.12
C ARG A 219 10.45 -12.66 -10.97
N ASN A 220 9.48 -13.02 -11.79
CA ASN A 220 8.77 -12.09 -12.67
C ASN A 220 7.60 -11.35 -12.00
N LEU A 221 7.33 -11.60 -10.72
CA LEU A 221 6.35 -10.87 -9.94
C LEU A 221 7.01 -9.73 -9.14
N LEU A 222 8.26 -9.89 -8.74
CA LEU A 222 9.07 -8.88 -8.07
C LEU A 222 9.69 -7.93 -9.09
#